data_f16629e6562f2c514f067262e93a1c65
#
_entry.id   f16629e6562f2c514f067262e93a1c65
#
_cell.length_a   1.000
_cell.length_b   1.000
_cell.length_c   1.000
_cell.angle_alpha   90.00
_cell.angle_beta   90.00
_cell.angle_gamma   90.00
#
_symmetry.space_group_name_H-M   'P 1'
#
loop_
_entity.id
_entity.type
_entity.pdbx_description
1 polymer ?
#
loop_
_entity_poly.entity_id
_entity_poly.type
_entity_poly.pdbx_seq_one_letter_code
_entity_poly.pdbx_strand_id
1 'polypeptide(L)'
;DESKNLEFDMADFGIIGLETLFGVANTYNVGLSLEDLIDKITIQPRKILRLAQPQIAEGAKANLTVFEPEKEWTYSTILSNSKNTPFLGKTFKGKALVVIA
;
A
#
# COMPACT_ATOMS: atom_id res chain seq x y z
N ASP A 1 9.99 -8.57 12.60
CA ASP A 1 8.90 -9.18 13.37
C ASP A 1 9.47 -10.34 14.18
N GLU A 2 9.31 -10.28 15.52
CA GLU A 2 9.85 -11.29 16.42
C GLU A 2 9.30 -12.69 16.16
N SER A 3 8.05 -12.82 15.67
CA SER A 3 7.45 -14.10 15.33
C SER A 3 8.18 -14.82 14.20
N LYS A 4 8.95 -14.11 13.38
CA LYS A 4 9.75 -14.68 12.28
C LYS A 4 11.08 -15.24 12.72
N ASN A 5 11.50 -14.95 13.96
CA ASN A 5 12.76 -15.45 14.52
C ASN A 5 12.61 -16.81 15.21
N LEU A 6 11.41 -17.38 15.20
CA LEU A 6 11.14 -18.70 15.74
C LEU A 6 11.54 -19.81 14.76
N GLU A 7 11.52 -21.06 15.23
CA GLU A 7 11.70 -22.21 14.34
C GLU A 7 10.63 -22.19 13.24
N PHE A 8 10.96 -22.75 12.07
CA PHE A 8 10.14 -22.65 10.86
C PHE A 8 8.67 -23.01 11.08
N ASP A 9 8.39 -24.10 11.77
CA ASP A 9 7.02 -24.54 12.02
C ASP A 9 6.29 -23.77 13.13
N MET A 10 7.02 -22.93 13.87
CA MET A 10 6.47 -22.07 14.92
C MET A 10 6.42 -20.58 14.49
N ALA A 11 7.04 -20.23 13.38
CA ALA A 11 7.05 -18.85 12.88
C ALA A 11 5.73 -18.54 12.14
N ASP A 12 5.26 -17.30 12.26
CA ASP A 12 4.09 -16.84 11.51
C ASP A 12 4.38 -16.73 10.02
N PHE A 13 3.37 -17.02 9.21
CA PHE A 13 3.43 -16.85 7.76
C PHE A 13 3.18 -15.40 7.39
N GLY A 14 4.11 -14.78 6.66
CA GLY A 14 3.92 -13.48 6.06
C GLY A 14 3.46 -12.38 7.04
N ILE A 15 2.98 -11.30 6.48
CA ILE A 15 2.34 -10.19 7.17
C ILE A 15 1.21 -9.66 6.28
N ILE A 16 0.23 -8.98 6.87
CA ILE A 16 -0.76 -8.22 6.09
C ILE A 16 -0.13 -6.89 5.65
N GLY A 17 -0.45 -6.43 4.44
CA GLY A 17 0.19 -5.24 3.90
C GLY A 17 -0.71 -4.36 3.05
N LEU A 18 -1.92 -4.79 2.73
CA LEU A 18 -2.77 -4.05 1.80
C LEU A 18 -3.15 -2.66 2.32
N GLU A 19 -3.47 -2.55 3.60
CA GLU A 19 -3.86 -1.28 4.22
C GLU A 19 -2.69 -0.30 4.38
N THR A 20 -1.47 -0.79 4.39
CA THR A 20 -0.27 0.01 4.66
C THR A 20 0.65 0.16 3.45
N LEU A 21 0.29 -0.42 2.31
CA LEU A 21 1.17 -0.47 1.13
C LEU A 21 1.72 0.91 0.76
N PHE A 22 0.87 1.88 0.50
CA PHE A 22 1.32 3.20 0.08
C PHE A 22 2.01 3.95 1.21
N GLY A 23 1.47 3.90 2.43
CA GLY A 23 2.06 4.56 3.59
C GLY A 23 3.48 4.08 3.86
N VAL A 24 3.69 2.77 3.87
CA VAL A 24 5.01 2.17 4.09
C VAL A 24 5.94 2.52 2.92
N ALA A 25 5.51 2.31 1.69
CA ALA A 25 6.34 2.56 0.53
C ALA A 25 6.75 4.03 0.42
N ASN A 26 5.82 4.94 0.66
CA ASN A 26 6.08 6.38 0.58
C ASN A 26 6.97 6.88 1.73
N THR A 27 6.72 6.40 2.95
CA THR A 27 7.49 6.81 4.14
C THR A 27 8.95 6.39 4.05
N TYR A 28 9.20 5.17 3.61
CA TYR A 28 10.55 4.60 3.54
C TYR A 28 11.17 4.67 2.15
N ASN A 29 10.57 5.44 1.27
CA ASN A 29 11.08 5.63 -0.09
C ASN A 29 12.42 6.37 -0.08
N VAL A 30 13.41 5.80 -0.75
CA VAL A 30 14.73 6.40 -0.94
C VAL A 30 15.06 6.41 -2.43
N GLY A 31 15.14 7.61 -3.01
CA GLY A 31 15.63 7.78 -4.38
C GLY A 31 14.59 7.73 -5.49
N LEU A 32 13.33 7.39 -5.21
CA LEU A 32 12.27 7.42 -6.22
C LEU A 32 11.45 8.70 -6.11
N SER A 33 11.04 9.25 -7.25
CA SER A 33 10.02 10.31 -7.28
C SER A 33 8.66 9.71 -6.89
N LEU A 34 7.71 10.57 -6.51
CA LEU A 34 6.35 10.12 -6.23
C LEU A 34 5.74 9.42 -7.44
N GLU A 35 5.97 9.97 -8.63
CA GLU A 35 5.47 9.40 -9.89
C GLU A 35 6.02 8.01 -10.15
N ASP A 36 7.32 7.81 -9.94
CA ASP A 36 7.95 6.50 -10.10
C ASP A 36 7.45 5.50 -9.05
N LEU A 37 7.23 5.94 -7.81
CA LEU A 37 6.67 5.09 -6.78
C LEU A 37 5.26 4.62 -7.15
N ILE A 38 4.40 5.53 -7.60
CA ILE A 38 3.05 5.20 -8.04
C ILE A 38 3.09 4.23 -9.23
N ASP A 39 3.98 4.46 -10.18
CA ASP A 39 4.18 3.56 -11.33
C ASP A 39 4.46 2.13 -10.87
N LYS A 40 5.32 1.96 -9.88
CA LYS A 40 5.71 0.63 -9.36
C LYS A 40 4.56 -0.13 -8.72
N ILE A 41 3.60 0.55 -8.15
CA ILE A 41 2.49 -0.10 -7.44
C ILE A 41 1.17 -0.11 -8.24
N THR A 42 1.14 0.53 -9.40
CA THR A 42 -0.08 0.59 -10.24
C THR A 42 0.15 0.09 -11.65
N ILE A 43 0.96 0.78 -12.43
CA ILE A 43 1.15 0.49 -13.85
C ILE A 43 1.93 -0.81 -14.04
N GLN A 44 3.05 -0.98 -13.34
CA GLN A 44 3.91 -2.13 -13.53
C GLN A 44 3.24 -3.47 -13.17
N PRO A 45 2.52 -3.59 -12.04
CA PRO A 45 1.79 -4.82 -11.76
C PRO A 45 0.77 -5.18 -12.83
N ARG A 46 0.07 -4.18 -13.40
CA ARG A 46 -0.88 -4.40 -14.48
C ARG A 46 -0.20 -4.90 -15.76
N LYS A 47 0.96 -4.36 -16.09
CA LYS A 47 1.76 -4.85 -17.22
C LYS A 47 2.18 -6.30 -17.02
N ILE A 48 2.68 -6.63 -15.85
CA ILE A 48 3.13 -8.00 -15.52
C ILE A 48 1.98 -8.99 -15.64
N LEU A 49 0.81 -8.63 -15.14
CA LEU A 49 -0.38 -9.48 -15.16
C LEU A 49 -1.18 -9.36 -16.45
N ARG A 50 -0.75 -8.53 -17.40
CA ARG A 50 -1.44 -8.28 -18.66
C ARG A 50 -2.87 -7.77 -18.50
N LEU A 51 -3.06 -6.90 -17.51
CA LEU A 51 -4.35 -6.26 -17.26
C LEU A 51 -4.44 -4.93 -18.00
N ALA A 52 -5.67 -4.52 -18.32
CA ALA A 52 -5.91 -3.23 -18.95
C ALA A 52 -5.46 -2.08 -18.04
N GLN A 53 -4.84 -1.04 -18.63
CA GLN A 53 -4.45 0.15 -17.90
C GLN A 53 -5.65 1.08 -17.73
N PRO A 54 -5.94 1.56 -16.51
CA PRO A 54 -6.97 2.56 -16.30
C PRO A 54 -6.50 3.91 -16.85
N GLN A 55 -7.46 4.75 -17.26
CA GLN A 55 -7.18 6.07 -17.80
C GLN A 55 -7.98 7.12 -17.05
N ILE A 56 -7.35 8.27 -16.82
CA ILE A 56 -8.03 9.46 -16.32
C ILE A 56 -8.40 10.27 -17.55
N ALA A 57 -9.58 10.00 -18.11
CA ALA A 57 -10.05 10.62 -19.32
C ALA A 57 -11.57 10.76 -19.30
N GLU A 58 -12.06 11.76 -20.02
CA GLU A 58 -13.50 11.96 -20.18
C GLU A 58 -14.12 10.75 -20.89
N GLY A 59 -15.22 10.24 -20.34
CA GLY A 59 -15.90 9.07 -20.87
C GLY A 59 -15.32 7.73 -20.44
N ALA A 60 -14.15 7.73 -19.78
CA ALA A 60 -13.56 6.50 -19.25
C ALA A 60 -14.23 6.09 -17.94
N LYS A 61 -14.25 4.77 -17.65
CA LYS A 61 -14.76 4.27 -16.39
C LYS A 61 -13.90 4.81 -15.22
N ALA A 62 -14.56 5.37 -14.23
CA ALA A 62 -13.86 5.87 -13.04
C ALA A 62 -13.28 4.72 -12.23
N ASN A 63 -11.98 4.80 -11.96
CA ASN A 63 -11.26 3.92 -11.04
C ASN A 63 -10.09 4.74 -10.51
N LEU A 64 -10.42 5.62 -9.55
CA LEU A 64 -9.53 6.69 -9.12
C LEU A 64 -9.38 6.67 -7.61
N THR A 65 -8.20 7.05 -7.16
CA THR A 65 -7.93 7.29 -5.74
C THR A 65 -7.40 8.71 -5.59
N VAL A 66 -8.05 9.49 -4.74
CA VAL A 66 -7.54 10.80 -4.32
C VAL A 66 -6.74 10.57 -3.05
N PHE A 67 -5.48 10.98 -3.05
CA PHE A 67 -4.60 10.77 -1.91
C PHE A 67 -3.75 12.00 -1.63
N GLU A 68 -3.24 12.09 -0.42
CA GLU A 68 -2.35 13.17 0.01
C GLU A 68 -1.01 12.56 0.44
N PRO A 69 0.07 12.76 -0.35
CA PRO A 69 1.35 12.08 -0.09
C PRO A 69 2.09 12.59 1.15
N GLU A 70 1.79 13.80 1.60
CA GLU A 70 2.45 14.42 2.74
C GLU A 70 1.67 14.27 4.06
N LYS A 71 0.46 13.73 4.02
CA LYS A 71 -0.36 13.58 5.22
C LYS A 71 0.21 12.52 6.15
N GLU A 72 0.53 12.92 7.37
CA GLU A 72 0.93 11.98 8.41
C GLU A 72 -0.31 11.34 9.06
N TRP A 73 -0.24 10.04 9.29
CA TRP A 73 -1.30 9.29 9.96
C TRP A 73 -0.72 8.11 10.71
N THR A 74 -1.41 7.67 11.74
CA THR A 74 -0.99 6.54 12.56
C THR A 74 -1.90 5.34 12.31
N TYR A 75 -1.30 4.19 12.03
CA TYR A 75 -2.02 2.95 11.80
C TYR A 75 -2.48 2.37 13.14
N SER A 76 -3.73 2.64 13.51
CA SER A 76 -4.26 2.29 14.83
C SER A 76 -5.40 1.27 14.78
N THR A 77 -6.01 1.05 13.62
CA THR A 77 -7.14 0.14 13.44
C THR A 77 -6.89 -0.76 12.25
N ILE A 78 -6.97 -2.07 12.47
CA ILE A 78 -6.79 -3.07 11.42
C ILE A 78 -8.17 -3.49 10.91
N LEU A 79 -8.43 -3.25 9.62
CA LEU A 79 -9.69 -3.64 8.96
C LEU A 79 -9.65 -5.08 8.45
N SER A 80 -8.48 -5.61 8.17
CA SER A 80 -8.29 -6.98 7.72
C SER A 80 -8.72 -8.01 8.78
N ASN A 81 -9.21 -9.16 8.33
CA ASN A 81 -9.51 -10.26 9.23
C ASN A 81 -8.24 -10.80 9.91
N SER A 82 -7.14 -10.88 9.19
CA SER A 82 -5.84 -11.19 9.77
C SER A 82 -5.28 -9.95 10.50
N LYS A 83 -4.59 -10.18 11.61
CA LYS A 83 -4.02 -9.10 12.43
C LYS A 83 -2.49 -9.14 12.47
N ASN A 84 -1.87 -9.97 11.65
CA ASN A 84 -0.42 -10.14 11.66
C ASN A 84 0.27 -9.00 10.91
N THR A 85 0.63 -7.94 11.63
CA THR A 85 1.37 -6.81 11.08
C THR A 85 2.34 -6.22 12.11
N PRO A 86 3.57 -5.87 11.70
CA PRO A 86 4.50 -5.14 12.56
C PRO A 86 4.25 -3.63 12.57
N PHE A 87 3.29 -3.14 11.77
CA PHE A 87 3.11 -1.70 11.55
C PHE A 87 2.06 -1.05 12.44
N LEU A 88 1.33 -1.82 13.24
CA LEU A 88 0.33 -1.25 14.14
C LEU A 88 0.99 -0.25 15.12
N GLY A 89 0.41 0.93 15.22
CA GLY A 89 0.93 2.02 16.06
C GLY A 89 2.00 2.88 15.39
N LYS A 90 2.43 2.53 14.19
CA LYS A 90 3.43 3.33 13.47
C LYS A 90 2.78 4.46 12.68
N THR A 91 3.53 5.56 12.51
CA THR A 91 3.10 6.72 11.75
C THR A 91 3.74 6.71 10.37
N PHE A 92 2.92 6.94 9.36
CA PHE A 92 3.32 6.96 7.96
C PHE A 92 2.95 8.27 7.30
N LYS A 93 3.64 8.58 6.19
CA LYS A 93 3.27 9.65 5.26
C LYS A 93 2.54 9.08 4.07
N GLY A 94 1.43 9.70 3.72
CA GLY A 94 0.65 9.33 2.55
C GLY A 94 -0.59 8.54 2.91
N LYS A 95 -1.74 9.13 2.60
CA LYS A 95 -3.04 8.54 2.90
C LYS A 95 -4.01 8.78 1.77
N ALA A 96 -4.76 7.74 1.41
CA ALA A 96 -5.89 7.86 0.51
C ALA A 96 -7.03 8.60 1.22
N LEU A 97 -7.61 9.58 0.54
CA LEU A 97 -8.73 10.36 1.06
C LEU A 97 -10.06 9.86 0.53
N VAL A 98 -10.12 9.53 -0.76
CA VAL A 98 -11.35 9.10 -1.43
C VAL A 98 -10.99 8.06 -2.48
N VAL A 99 -11.79 7.02 -2.60
CA VAL A 99 -11.72 6.04 -3.69
C VAL A 99 -13.01 6.14 -4.49
N ILE A 100 -12.87 6.29 -5.82
CA ILE A 100 -13.97 6.36 -6.76
C ILE A 100 -13.85 5.14 -7.68
N ALA A 101 -14.83 4.27 -7.60
CA ALA A 101 -14.85 3.03 -8.39
C ALA A 101 -16.08 2.91 -9.28
#